data_0301c7cf0b62feae7cbb7ee56c976015
#
_entry.id   0301c7cf0b62feae7cbb7ee56c976015
#
_cell.length_a   1.000
_cell.length_b   1.000
_cell.length_c   1.000
_cell.angle_alpha   90.00
_cell.angle_beta   90.00
_cell.angle_gamma   90.00
#
_symmetry.space_group_name_H-M   'P 1'
#
loop_
_entity.id
_entity.type
_entity.pdbx_description
1 polymer ?
#
loop_
_entity_poly.entity_id
_entity_poly.type
_entity_poly.pdbx_seq_one_letter_code
_entity_poly.pdbx_strand_id
1 'polypeptide(L)'
;MDKNMQGKIVKGISGFYYVHVAGSGIYECKAKGIFRNQKIKPLVGDNVTIAVLDEEQMLGNIEEILPRENALIRPAVANIDQALVIFALENPTPNLTLLDRFLVMMEQQNVPTAICFNKRDLAGEDYTDHLRSVYENCGYRVFTVSAAKEQGMQEVEAYLKGKTTVVAGPSGVGKSSITNRMQKEIQMETGEISKKLKKGKHTTRHSQMIPIDHETYLCDTPGFSSLYTTAVSYTHLRAHET
;
A
#
# COMPACT_ATOMS: atom_id res chain seq x y z
N MET A 1 -2.56 -9.95 -34.34
CA MET A 1 -3.51 -10.41 -33.29
C MET A 1 -3.19 -9.59 -32.05
N ASP A 2 -4.16 -8.82 -31.61
CA ASP A 2 -3.96 -8.04 -30.38
C ASP A 2 -3.78 -9.02 -29.21
N LYS A 3 -2.59 -9.00 -28.63
CA LYS A 3 -2.27 -9.85 -27.48
C LYS A 3 -2.84 -9.21 -26.24
N ASN A 4 -3.92 -9.77 -25.72
CA ASN A 4 -4.51 -9.32 -24.47
C ASN A 4 -3.77 -9.93 -23.28
N MET A 5 -3.43 -9.11 -22.30
CA MET A 5 -2.79 -9.51 -21.06
C MET A 5 -3.54 -8.96 -19.86
N GLN A 6 -3.52 -9.69 -18.75
CA GLN A 6 -4.05 -9.19 -17.48
C GLN A 6 -2.92 -8.64 -16.62
N GLY A 7 -3.24 -7.57 -15.88
CA GLY A 7 -2.29 -6.94 -14.97
C GLY A 7 -2.99 -6.07 -13.93
N LYS A 8 -2.20 -5.47 -13.05
CA LYS A 8 -2.66 -4.58 -11.99
C LYS A 8 -2.15 -3.17 -12.22
N ILE A 9 -3.02 -2.16 -12.11
CA ILE A 9 -2.60 -0.75 -12.17
C ILE A 9 -1.77 -0.42 -10.94
N VAL A 10 -0.50 -0.13 -11.14
CA VAL A 10 0.43 0.22 -10.06
C VAL A 10 0.64 1.73 -9.89
N LYS A 11 0.31 2.53 -10.92
CA LYS A 11 0.46 4.00 -10.88
C LYS A 11 -0.46 4.65 -11.91
N GLY A 12 -0.96 5.85 -11.60
CA GLY A 12 -1.71 6.69 -12.54
C GLY A 12 -1.21 8.12 -12.50
N ILE A 13 -0.82 8.70 -13.66
CA ILE A 13 -0.33 10.08 -13.78
C ILE A 13 -0.85 10.68 -15.08
N SER A 14 -1.49 11.83 -14.99
CA SER A 14 -1.85 12.67 -16.15
C SER A 14 -2.60 11.92 -17.27
N GLY A 15 -3.43 10.92 -16.89
CA GLY A 15 -4.20 10.14 -17.86
C GLY A 15 -3.48 8.92 -18.41
N PHE A 16 -2.26 8.66 -18.00
CA PHE A 16 -1.51 7.43 -18.24
C PHE A 16 -1.56 6.53 -17.02
N TYR A 17 -1.62 5.23 -17.26
CA TYR A 17 -1.67 4.18 -16.25
C TYR A 17 -0.51 3.21 -16.47
N TYR A 18 0.20 2.90 -15.42
CA TYR A 18 1.27 1.91 -15.44
C TYR A 18 0.71 0.60 -14.91
N VAL A 19 0.70 -0.41 -15.76
CA VAL A 19 0.10 -1.72 -15.47
C VAL A 19 1.21 -2.75 -15.34
N HIS A 20 1.33 -3.33 -14.16
CA HIS A 20 2.22 -4.47 -13.93
C HIS A 20 1.57 -5.75 -14.42
N VAL A 21 2.22 -6.41 -15.38
CA VAL A 21 1.85 -7.72 -15.93
C VAL A 21 2.86 -8.74 -15.43
N ALA A 22 2.39 -9.72 -14.67
CA ALA A 22 3.25 -10.76 -14.08
C ALA A 22 4.09 -11.46 -15.17
N GLY A 23 5.38 -11.57 -14.93
CA GLY A 23 6.33 -12.22 -15.87
C GLY A 23 6.66 -11.39 -17.12
N SER A 24 6.01 -10.23 -17.35
CA SER A 24 6.23 -9.41 -18.55
C SER A 24 6.74 -8.02 -18.23
N GLY A 25 6.44 -7.48 -17.02
CA GLY A 25 6.92 -6.16 -16.59
C GLY A 25 5.83 -5.09 -16.52
N ILE A 26 6.21 -3.81 -16.70
CA ILE A 26 5.29 -2.69 -16.52
C ILE A 26 5.04 -2.00 -17.87
N TYR A 27 3.78 -2.00 -18.28
CA TYR A 27 3.28 -1.35 -19.49
C TYR A 27 2.74 0.04 -19.18
N GLU A 28 3.11 1.03 -20.03
CA GLU A 28 2.47 2.33 -20.03
C GLU A 28 1.20 2.27 -20.89
N CYS A 29 0.05 2.49 -20.27
CA CYS A 29 -1.25 2.30 -20.90
C CYS A 29 -2.08 3.58 -20.89
N LYS A 30 -2.90 3.78 -21.93
CA LYS A 30 -3.98 4.77 -21.95
C LYS A 30 -5.30 4.06 -21.66
N ALA A 31 -6.18 4.74 -20.94
CA ALA A 31 -7.55 4.25 -20.76
C ALA A 31 -8.41 4.61 -21.98
N LYS A 32 -9.22 3.68 -22.49
CA LYS A 32 -10.17 3.94 -23.57
C LYS A 32 -11.19 5.01 -23.17
N GLY A 33 -11.62 5.81 -24.13
CA GLY A 33 -12.61 6.88 -23.94
C GLY A 33 -13.96 6.39 -23.38
N ILE A 34 -14.30 5.11 -23.58
CA ILE A 34 -15.52 4.49 -23.09
C ILE A 34 -15.65 4.57 -21.56
N PHE A 35 -14.53 4.51 -20.80
CA PHE A 35 -14.56 4.62 -19.34
C PHE A 35 -15.07 5.99 -18.86
N ARG A 36 -14.79 7.06 -19.63
CA ARG A 36 -15.35 8.39 -19.36
C ARG A 36 -16.88 8.41 -19.54
N ASN A 37 -17.36 7.75 -20.58
CA ASN A 37 -18.80 7.67 -20.84
C ASN A 37 -19.53 6.85 -19.76
N GLN A 38 -18.90 5.81 -19.25
CA GLN A 38 -19.42 4.96 -18.17
C GLN A 38 -19.20 5.56 -16.77
N LYS A 39 -18.55 6.74 -16.66
CA LYS A 39 -18.14 7.38 -15.38
C LYS A 39 -17.29 6.47 -14.50
N ILE A 40 -16.60 5.50 -15.08
CA ILE A 40 -15.67 4.62 -14.39
C ILE A 40 -14.28 5.26 -14.44
N LYS A 41 -13.73 5.57 -13.26
CA LYS A 41 -12.36 6.07 -13.14
C LYS A 41 -11.45 4.92 -12.74
N PRO A 42 -10.42 4.59 -13.54
CA PRO A 42 -9.43 3.61 -13.13
C PRO A 42 -8.70 4.06 -11.86
N LEU A 43 -8.50 3.15 -10.94
CA LEU A 43 -7.79 3.37 -9.67
C LEU A 43 -6.49 2.57 -9.66
N VAL A 44 -5.53 3.02 -8.88
CA VAL A 44 -4.37 2.20 -8.50
C VAL A 44 -4.89 1.00 -7.73
N GLY A 45 -4.42 -0.20 -8.10
CA GLY A 45 -4.91 -1.48 -7.58
C GLY A 45 -5.99 -2.16 -8.43
N ASP A 46 -6.56 -1.50 -9.43
CA ASP A 46 -7.47 -2.18 -10.35
C ASP A 46 -6.77 -3.31 -11.11
N ASN A 47 -7.42 -4.47 -11.16
CA ASN A 47 -7.08 -5.52 -12.08
C ASN A 47 -7.69 -5.17 -13.44
N VAL A 48 -6.88 -5.25 -14.50
CA VAL A 48 -7.27 -4.81 -15.83
C VAL A 48 -6.83 -5.78 -16.91
N THR A 49 -7.57 -5.80 -18.01
CA THR A 49 -7.12 -6.39 -19.26
C THR A 49 -6.53 -5.29 -20.14
N ILE A 50 -5.34 -5.48 -20.66
CA ILE A 50 -4.68 -4.56 -21.59
C ILE A 50 -4.53 -5.21 -22.96
N ALA A 51 -4.70 -4.42 -24.03
CA ALA A 51 -4.22 -4.76 -25.36
C ALA A 51 -2.81 -4.22 -25.53
N VAL A 52 -1.85 -5.09 -25.84
CA VAL A 52 -0.46 -4.72 -26.06
C VAL A 52 -0.33 -4.12 -27.46
N LEU A 53 0.18 -2.88 -27.51
CA LEU A 53 0.44 -2.16 -28.77
C LEU A 53 1.89 -2.35 -29.24
N ASP A 54 2.83 -2.35 -28.30
CA ASP A 54 4.25 -2.50 -28.55
C ASP A 54 4.91 -3.21 -27.37
N GLU A 55 5.44 -4.40 -27.60
CA GLU A 55 6.10 -5.21 -26.56
C GLU A 55 7.50 -4.67 -26.22
N GLU A 56 8.24 -4.13 -27.19
CA GLU A 56 9.60 -3.62 -26.96
C GLU A 56 9.57 -2.32 -26.15
N GLN A 57 8.60 -1.45 -26.46
CA GLN A 57 8.42 -0.18 -25.77
C GLN A 57 7.53 -0.31 -24.52
N MET A 58 6.92 -1.49 -24.29
CA MET A 58 6.01 -1.76 -23.19
C MET A 58 4.81 -0.78 -23.20
N LEU A 59 4.14 -0.67 -24.33
CA LEU A 59 2.97 0.20 -24.52
C LEU A 59 1.70 -0.62 -24.69
N GLY A 60 0.60 -0.10 -24.16
CA GLY A 60 -0.70 -0.76 -24.26
C GLY A 60 -1.90 0.18 -24.08
N ASN A 61 -3.08 -0.38 -24.21
CA ASN A 61 -4.33 0.27 -23.86
C ASN A 61 -5.09 -0.58 -22.83
N ILE A 62 -5.69 0.07 -21.84
CA ILE A 62 -6.64 -0.60 -20.94
C ILE A 62 -7.93 -0.85 -21.71
N GLU A 63 -8.26 -2.13 -21.91
CA GLU A 63 -9.46 -2.58 -22.58
C GLU A 63 -10.62 -2.71 -21.61
N GLU A 64 -10.36 -3.26 -20.44
CA GLU A 64 -11.35 -3.59 -19.43
C GLU A 64 -10.79 -3.37 -18.03
N ILE A 65 -11.63 -2.90 -17.12
CA ILE A 65 -11.38 -2.89 -15.68
C ILE A 65 -12.20 -4.02 -15.09
N LEU A 66 -11.51 -5.00 -14.51
CA LEU A 66 -12.18 -6.16 -13.91
C LEU A 66 -12.95 -5.75 -12.64
N PRO A 67 -13.95 -6.53 -12.22
CA PRO A 67 -14.71 -6.26 -11.00
C PRO A 67 -13.78 -6.07 -9.79
N ARG A 68 -14.06 -5.04 -9.01
CA ARG A 68 -13.32 -4.75 -7.78
C ARG A 68 -13.88 -5.58 -6.64
N GLU A 69 -13.00 -6.15 -5.82
CA GLU A 69 -13.39 -6.77 -4.55
C GLU A 69 -13.70 -5.68 -3.51
N ASN A 70 -12.90 -4.61 -3.50
CA ASN A 70 -13.12 -3.43 -2.69
C ASN A 70 -12.51 -2.19 -3.35
N ALA A 71 -12.90 -1.02 -2.85
CA ALA A 71 -12.28 0.25 -3.20
C ALA A 71 -12.27 1.15 -1.96
N LEU A 72 -11.09 1.57 -1.54
CA LEU A 72 -10.92 2.46 -0.41
C LEU A 72 -11.17 3.91 -0.85
N ILE A 73 -11.72 4.70 0.05
CA ILE A 73 -11.97 6.13 -0.21
C ILE A 73 -10.69 6.94 0.04
N ARG A 74 -9.98 6.60 1.08
CA ARG A 74 -8.69 7.22 1.47
C ARG A 74 -7.75 6.14 2.01
N PRO A 75 -6.68 5.87 1.27
CA PRO A 75 -6.35 6.36 -0.08
C PRO A 75 -7.33 5.83 -1.13
N ALA A 76 -7.47 6.54 -2.26
CA ALA A 76 -8.29 6.06 -3.38
C ALA A 76 -7.54 4.96 -4.14
N VAL A 77 -7.70 3.73 -3.68
CA VAL A 77 -7.07 2.50 -4.22
C VAL A 77 -8.09 1.37 -4.22
N ALA A 78 -7.89 0.38 -5.07
CA ALA A 78 -8.78 -0.77 -5.22
C ALA A 78 -8.07 -2.09 -4.90
N ASN A 79 -8.86 -3.12 -4.60
CA ASN A 79 -8.41 -4.50 -4.43
C ASN A 79 -7.29 -4.63 -3.38
N ILE A 80 -7.57 -4.11 -2.19
CA ILE A 80 -6.67 -4.16 -1.03
C ILE A 80 -7.06 -5.34 -0.15
N ASP A 81 -6.11 -6.25 0.09
CA ASP A 81 -6.33 -7.43 0.93
C ASP A 81 -6.16 -7.11 2.42
N GLN A 82 -5.24 -6.20 2.75
CA GLN A 82 -4.90 -5.89 4.14
C GLN A 82 -4.16 -4.56 4.28
N ALA A 83 -4.02 -4.11 5.54
CA ALA A 83 -3.18 -2.97 5.90
C ALA A 83 -2.07 -3.38 6.88
N LEU A 84 -0.90 -2.77 6.74
CA LEU A 84 0.20 -2.83 7.71
C LEU A 84 0.46 -1.44 8.23
N VAL A 85 0.10 -1.20 9.50
CA VAL A 85 0.29 0.10 10.17
C VAL A 85 1.61 0.06 10.92
N ILE A 86 2.57 0.89 10.48
CA ILE A 86 3.95 0.88 11.00
C ILE A 86 4.17 2.07 11.93
N PHE A 87 4.59 1.79 13.15
CA PHE A 87 5.04 2.77 14.13
C PHE A 87 6.44 2.41 14.63
N ALA A 88 7.25 3.41 14.99
CA ALA A 88 8.49 3.15 15.68
C ALA A 88 8.22 3.06 17.19
N LEU A 89 8.92 2.17 17.89
CA LEU A 89 8.91 2.11 19.36
C LEU A 89 9.66 3.29 19.97
N GLU A 90 10.69 3.77 19.24
CA GLU A 90 11.51 4.93 19.59
C GLU A 90 11.93 5.69 18.33
N ASN A 91 12.19 7.00 18.47
CA ASN A 91 12.70 7.87 17.41
C ASN A 91 11.94 7.78 16.07
N PRO A 92 10.68 8.22 15.99
CA PRO A 92 9.93 9.01 17.00
C PRO A 92 9.20 8.13 18.02
N THR A 93 8.99 8.64 19.23
CA THR A 93 8.08 8.05 20.22
C THR A 93 6.69 7.88 19.61
N PRO A 94 6.06 6.70 19.77
CA PRO A 94 4.79 6.42 19.09
C PRO A 94 3.66 7.28 19.65
N ASN A 95 2.91 7.92 18.75
CA ASN A 95 1.65 8.54 19.09
C ASN A 95 0.54 7.48 19.00
N LEU A 96 0.18 6.88 20.13
CA LEU A 96 -0.81 5.80 20.18
C LEU A 96 -2.20 6.27 19.79
N THR A 97 -2.59 7.51 20.09
CA THR A 97 -3.86 8.09 19.63
C THR A 97 -3.94 8.13 18.09
N LEU A 98 -2.81 8.38 17.43
CA LEU A 98 -2.75 8.34 15.98
C LEU A 98 -2.84 6.90 15.46
N LEU A 99 -2.17 5.96 16.12
CA LEU A 99 -2.27 4.53 15.80
C LEU A 99 -3.73 4.07 15.88
N ASP A 100 -4.42 4.36 16.99
CA ASP A 100 -5.82 3.99 17.19
C ASP A 100 -6.74 4.58 16.10
N ARG A 101 -6.48 5.82 15.67
CA ARG A 101 -7.23 6.43 14.55
C ARG A 101 -7.01 5.69 13.23
N PHE A 102 -5.80 5.23 12.95
CA PHE A 102 -5.54 4.41 11.76
C PHE A 102 -6.31 3.09 11.83
N LEU A 103 -6.29 2.42 12.99
CA LEU A 103 -7.00 1.18 13.18
C LEU A 103 -8.50 1.34 12.96
N VAL A 104 -9.13 2.32 13.62
CA VAL A 104 -10.56 2.62 13.44
C VAL A 104 -10.90 2.93 11.98
N MET A 105 -10.05 3.68 11.28
CA MET A 105 -10.29 4.01 9.88
C MET A 105 -10.22 2.77 8.97
N MET A 106 -9.33 1.81 9.24
CA MET A 106 -9.25 0.56 8.50
C MET A 106 -10.44 -0.34 8.80
N GLU A 107 -10.84 -0.44 10.07
CA GLU A 107 -12.06 -1.15 10.48
C GLU A 107 -13.31 -0.63 9.77
N GLN A 108 -13.46 0.71 9.69
CA GLN A 108 -14.60 1.33 8.98
C GLN A 108 -14.63 0.99 7.48
N GLN A 109 -13.52 0.63 6.90
CA GLN A 109 -13.41 0.21 5.50
C GLN A 109 -13.34 -1.33 5.35
N ASN A 110 -13.53 -2.09 6.44
CA ASN A 110 -13.44 -3.55 6.50
C ASN A 110 -12.11 -4.09 5.96
N VAL A 111 -11.00 -3.41 6.26
CA VAL A 111 -9.66 -3.84 5.84
C VAL A 111 -8.96 -4.53 7.01
N PRO A 112 -8.65 -5.84 6.90
CA PRO A 112 -7.86 -6.55 7.90
C PRO A 112 -6.53 -5.83 8.15
N THR A 113 -6.23 -5.53 9.40
CA THR A 113 -5.09 -4.68 9.74
C THR A 113 -4.15 -5.36 10.73
N ALA A 114 -2.86 -5.30 10.45
CA ALA A 114 -1.80 -5.67 11.39
C ALA A 114 -0.98 -4.44 11.78
N ILE A 115 -0.39 -4.49 12.97
CA ILE A 115 0.49 -3.46 13.50
C ILE A 115 1.94 -3.95 13.41
N CYS A 116 2.83 -3.06 12.99
CA CYS A 116 4.26 -3.34 12.97
C CYS A 116 4.99 -2.26 13.80
N PHE A 117 5.45 -2.63 14.97
CA PHE A 117 6.33 -1.79 15.77
C PHE A 117 7.77 -2.00 15.33
N ASN A 118 8.33 -1.01 14.66
CA ASN A 118 9.70 -1.01 14.17
C ASN A 118 10.66 -0.36 15.18
N LYS A 119 11.96 -0.55 14.95
CA LYS A 119 13.07 -0.05 15.79
C LYS A 119 13.07 -0.66 17.19
N ARG A 120 12.71 -1.94 17.29
CA ARG A 120 12.80 -2.71 18.54
C ARG A 120 14.16 -2.62 19.21
N ASP A 121 15.20 -2.50 18.42
CA ASP A 121 16.58 -2.37 18.88
C ASP A 121 16.88 -1.10 19.69
N LEU A 122 15.97 -0.11 19.69
CA LEU A 122 16.10 1.14 20.43
C LEU A 122 15.23 1.18 21.69
N ALA A 123 14.29 0.24 21.86
CA ALA A 123 13.33 0.23 22.96
C ALA A 123 13.62 -0.87 23.98
N GLY A 124 13.18 -0.66 25.23
CA GLY A 124 13.23 -1.69 26.26
C GLY A 124 12.24 -2.84 25.99
N GLU A 125 12.61 -4.05 26.43
CA GLU A 125 11.76 -5.24 26.23
C GLU A 125 10.42 -5.12 26.94
N ASP A 126 10.38 -4.70 28.20
CA ASP A 126 9.13 -4.54 28.97
C ASP A 126 8.14 -3.60 28.27
N TYR A 127 8.62 -2.50 27.71
CA TYR A 127 7.77 -1.55 26.98
C TYR A 127 7.27 -2.14 25.67
N THR A 128 8.12 -2.85 24.96
CA THR A 128 7.78 -3.54 23.71
C THR A 128 6.70 -4.60 23.93
N ASP A 129 6.87 -5.43 24.95
CA ASP A 129 5.94 -6.51 25.29
C ASP A 129 4.62 -5.96 25.83
N HIS A 130 4.67 -4.87 26.59
CA HIS A 130 3.45 -4.18 27.05
C HIS A 130 2.62 -3.69 25.86
N LEU A 131 3.20 -2.93 24.93
CA LEU A 131 2.48 -2.43 23.75
C LEU A 131 1.95 -3.58 22.88
N ARG A 132 2.76 -4.60 22.67
CA ARG A 132 2.34 -5.79 21.93
C ARG A 132 1.11 -6.40 22.57
N SER A 133 1.14 -6.67 23.87
CA SER A 133 0.04 -7.29 24.61
C SER A 133 -1.25 -6.45 24.54
N VAL A 134 -1.15 -5.13 24.66
CA VAL A 134 -2.31 -4.22 24.57
C VAL A 134 -3.05 -4.43 23.26
N TYR A 135 -2.37 -4.40 22.12
CA TYR A 135 -3.01 -4.50 20.82
C TYR A 135 -3.38 -5.93 20.41
N GLU A 136 -2.63 -6.94 20.85
CA GLU A 136 -3.01 -8.35 20.67
C GLU A 136 -4.30 -8.68 21.45
N ASN A 137 -4.48 -8.14 22.65
CA ASN A 137 -5.73 -8.28 23.44
C ASN A 137 -6.93 -7.56 22.77
N CYS A 138 -6.67 -6.58 21.92
CA CYS A 138 -7.70 -5.96 21.07
C CYS A 138 -7.98 -6.75 19.78
N GLY A 139 -7.30 -7.87 19.55
CA GLY A 139 -7.50 -8.76 18.40
C GLY A 139 -6.63 -8.43 17.19
N TYR A 140 -5.69 -7.49 17.29
CA TYR A 140 -4.77 -7.17 16.19
C TYR A 140 -3.58 -8.11 16.18
N ARG A 141 -3.13 -8.46 14.99
CA ARG A 141 -1.81 -9.08 14.80
C ARG A 141 -0.72 -8.03 14.98
N VAL A 142 0.25 -8.30 15.84
CA VAL A 142 1.34 -7.36 16.14
C VAL A 142 2.69 -7.97 15.81
N PHE A 143 3.47 -7.25 15.03
CA PHE A 143 4.87 -7.55 14.73
C PHE A 143 5.77 -6.56 15.48
N THR A 144 6.88 -7.05 16.05
CA THR A 144 7.91 -6.22 16.66
C THR A 144 9.23 -6.49 15.97
N VAL A 145 9.72 -5.51 15.21
CA VAL A 145 10.85 -5.68 14.30
C VAL A 145 11.95 -4.63 14.47
N SER A 146 13.13 -4.96 14.04
CA SER A 146 14.17 -3.97 13.71
C SER A 146 14.56 -4.13 12.25
N ALA A 147 14.06 -3.25 11.38
CA ALA A 147 14.43 -3.25 9.97
C ALA A 147 15.94 -2.96 9.77
N ALA A 148 16.56 -2.23 10.69
CA ALA A 148 18.00 -1.91 10.65
C ALA A 148 18.89 -3.13 10.99
N LYS A 149 18.42 -3.99 11.92
CA LYS A 149 19.14 -5.19 12.37
C LYS A 149 18.56 -6.48 11.80
N GLU A 150 17.59 -6.38 10.90
CA GLU A 150 16.92 -7.52 10.23
C GLU A 150 16.20 -8.49 11.17
N GLN A 151 15.85 -8.03 12.37
CA GLN A 151 15.18 -8.85 13.37
C GLN A 151 13.66 -8.83 13.17
N GLY A 152 13.02 -10.01 13.20
CA GLY A 152 11.56 -10.17 13.08
C GLY A 152 11.00 -9.90 11.66
N MET A 153 11.84 -9.66 10.67
CA MET A 153 11.40 -9.30 9.32
C MET A 153 10.75 -10.46 8.57
N GLN A 154 11.19 -11.68 8.81
CA GLN A 154 10.66 -12.88 8.14
C GLN A 154 9.16 -13.08 8.38
N GLU A 155 8.67 -12.76 9.58
CA GLU A 155 7.24 -12.87 9.91
C GLU A 155 6.42 -11.83 9.15
N VAL A 156 6.95 -10.62 9.01
CA VAL A 156 6.31 -9.55 8.21
C VAL A 156 6.28 -9.94 6.73
N GLU A 157 7.37 -10.46 6.20
CA GLU A 157 7.48 -10.95 4.83
C GLU A 157 6.46 -12.05 4.53
N ALA A 158 6.37 -13.04 5.41
CA ALA A 158 5.38 -14.12 5.29
C ALA A 158 3.93 -13.59 5.34
N TYR A 159 3.66 -12.56 6.15
CA TYR A 159 2.35 -11.93 6.24
C TYR A 159 1.95 -11.17 4.97
N LEU A 160 2.93 -10.55 4.30
CA LEU A 160 2.73 -9.73 3.11
C LEU A 160 2.63 -10.55 1.83
N LYS A 161 3.21 -11.76 1.80
CA LYS A 161 3.33 -12.59 0.61
C LYS A 161 1.98 -12.92 -0.03
N GLY A 162 1.88 -12.74 -1.36
CA GLY A 162 0.69 -13.01 -2.16
C GLY A 162 -0.46 -12.03 -1.93
N LYS A 163 -0.20 -10.85 -1.33
CA LYS A 163 -1.24 -9.89 -0.96
C LYS A 163 -0.94 -8.48 -1.41
N THR A 164 -1.99 -7.71 -1.65
CA THR A 164 -1.94 -6.28 -1.87
C THR A 164 -2.13 -5.56 -0.53
N THR A 165 -1.05 -4.99 0.01
CA THR A 165 -1.04 -4.41 1.36
C THR A 165 -0.89 -2.89 1.31
N VAL A 166 -1.80 -2.17 1.97
CA VAL A 166 -1.61 -0.75 2.26
C VAL A 166 -0.63 -0.59 3.41
N VAL A 167 0.43 0.20 3.19
CA VAL A 167 1.41 0.54 4.23
C VAL A 167 1.12 1.94 4.75
N ALA A 168 0.82 2.05 6.05
CA ALA A 168 0.47 3.28 6.72
C ALA A 168 1.39 3.57 7.91
N GLY A 169 1.41 4.82 8.35
CA GLY A 169 2.17 5.24 9.54
C GLY A 169 2.86 6.59 9.36
N PRO A 170 3.29 7.24 10.45
CA PRO A 170 3.90 8.56 10.41
C PRO A 170 5.25 8.59 9.70
N SER A 171 5.79 9.79 9.49
CA SER A 171 7.13 9.95 8.93
C SER A 171 8.20 9.47 9.92
N GLY A 172 9.30 8.91 9.41
CA GLY A 172 10.46 8.52 10.22
C GLY A 172 10.34 7.18 10.96
N VAL A 173 9.21 6.46 10.87
CA VAL A 173 9.02 5.15 11.53
C VAL A 173 9.71 3.98 10.82
N GLY A 174 10.26 4.21 9.62
CA GLY A 174 10.99 3.19 8.87
C GLY A 174 10.17 2.45 7.80
N LYS A 175 9.03 3.01 7.34
CA LYS A 175 8.24 2.42 6.22
C LYS A 175 9.11 2.11 5.01
N SER A 176 9.88 3.10 4.55
CA SER A 176 10.78 2.93 3.39
C SER A 176 11.86 1.88 3.62
N SER A 177 12.35 1.73 4.86
CA SER A 177 13.35 0.70 5.18
C SER A 177 12.77 -0.69 5.03
N ILE A 178 11.55 -0.91 5.54
CA ILE A 178 10.82 -2.18 5.40
C ILE A 178 10.50 -2.44 3.92
N THR A 179 9.93 -1.47 3.20
CA THR A 179 9.60 -1.60 1.78
C THR A 179 10.83 -1.87 0.91
N ASN A 180 11.93 -1.14 1.13
CA ASN A 180 13.17 -1.31 0.36
C ASN A 180 13.80 -2.69 0.61
N ARG A 181 13.67 -3.20 1.82
CA ARG A 181 14.15 -4.54 2.13
C ARG A 181 13.36 -5.59 1.35
N MET A 182 12.04 -5.52 1.40
CA MET A 182 11.15 -6.39 0.62
C MET A 182 11.52 -6.38 -0.88
N GLN A 183 11.84 -5.20 -1.44
CA GLN A 183 12.27 -5.08 -2.84
C GLN A 183 13.65 -5.70 -3.11
N LYS A 184 14.59 -5.62 -2.16
CA LYS A 184 15.96 -6.15 -2.38
C LYS A 184 15.99 -7.67 -2.48
N GLU A 185 15.23 -8.37 -1.66
CA GLU A 185 15.17 -9.83 -1.68
C GLU A 185 14.70 -10.35 -3.02
N ILE A 186 13.77 -9.67 -3.65
CA ILE A 186 13.20 -10.06 -4.94
C ILE A 186 14.07 -9.64 -6.12
N GLN A 187 14.76 -8.50 -6.04
CA GLN A 187 15.75 -8.11 -7.06
C GLN A 187 16.90 -9.13 -7.15
N MET A 188 17.19 -9.83 -6.06
CA MET A 188 18.16 -10.95 -6.08
C MET A 188 17.60 -12.20 -6.78
N GLU A 189 16.26 -12.39 -6.76
CA GLU A 189 15.62 -13.54 -7.41
C GLU A 189 15.20 -13.29 -8.86
N THR A 190 14.83 -12.06 -9.25
CA THR A 190 14.16 -11.74 -10.52
C THR A 190 14.85 -10.70 -11.43
N GLY A 191 15.91 -10.08 -11.00
CA GLY A 191 16.86 -9.32 -11.86
C GLY A 191 16.45 -7.98 -12.48
N GLU A 192 15.19 -7.58 -12.74
CA GLU A 192 14.93 -6.40 -13.59
C GLU A 192 13.69 -5.52 -13.40
N ILE A 193 12.88 -5.62 -12.36
CA ILE A 193 11.60 -4.86 -12.29
C ILE A 193 11.76 -3.35 -11.99
N SER A 194 12.90 -2.87 -11.50
CA SER A 194 12.98 -1.55 -10.82
C SER A 194 13.37 -0.33 -11.66
N LYS A 195 13.80 -0.44 -12.91
CA LYS A 195 14.38 0.72 -13.64
C LYS A 195 13.36 1.76 -14.11
N LYS A 196 12.13 1.39 -14.47
CA LYS A 196 11.11 2.34 -14.95
C LYS A 196 10.36 3.08 -13.84
N LEU A 197 10.21 2.50 -12.66
CA LEU A 197 9.55 3.16 -11.52
C LEU A 197 10.40 4.25 -10.85
N LYS A 198 11.73 4.20 -10.97
CA LYS A 198 12.66 5.20 -10.41
C LYS A 198 12.66 6.56 -11.12
N LYS A 199 12.08 6.69 -12.32
CA LYS A 199 11.98 7.94 -13.07
C LYS A 199 10.85 8.86 -12.60
N GLY A 200 10.82 9.21 -11.33
CA GLY A 200 9.78 10.07 -10.76
C GLY A 200 10.04 10.40 -9.30
N LYS A 201 11.29 10.74 -8.96
CA LYS A 201 11.62 11.36 -7.68
C LYS A 201 11.05 12.78 -7.68
N HIS A 202 10.15 13.03 -6.74
CA HIS A 202 9.59 14.30 -6.28
C HIS A 202 8.09 14.51 -6.58
N THR A 203 7.35 14.68 -5.46
CA THR A 203 5.95 15.05 -5.26
C THR A 203 4.93 13.91 -5.31
N THR A 204 4.94 13.10 -4.27
CA THR A 204 3.94 12.07 -3.99
C THR A 204 2.63 12.68 -3.50
N ARG A 205 1.78 13.15 -4.42
CA ARG A 205 0.36 13.42 -4.15
C ARG A 205 -0.55 12.28 -4.59
N HIS A 206 -0.01 11.23 -5.20
CA HIS A 206 -0.77 10.12 -5.77
C HIS A 206 -0.34 8.81 -5.14
N SER A 207 -1.31 7.94 -4.84
CA SER A 207 -1.05 6.58 -4.40
C SER A 207 -0.26 5.82 -5.48
N GLN A 208 0.71 5.04 -5.06
CA GLN A 208 1.51 4.19 -5.93
C GLN A 208 1.63 2.81 -5.30
N MET A 209 1.46 1.78 -6.11
CA MET A 209 1.78 0.41 -5.71
C MET A 209 3.18 0.03 -6.17
N ILE A 210 3.87 -0.67 -5.32
CA ILE A 210 5.20 -1.22 -5.56
C ILE A 210 5.01 -2.72 -5.70
N PRO A 211 5.17 -3.28 -6.90
CA PRO A 211 5.20 -4.72 -7.06
C PRO A 211 6.44 -5.27 -6.36
N ILE A 212 6.23 -6.22 -5.50
CA ILE A 212 7.27 -6.92 -4.77
C ILE A 212 7.62 -8.20 -5.52
N ASP A 213 6.63 -8.99 -5.87
CA ASP A 213 6.73 -10.14 -6.77
C ASP A 213 5.54 -10.17 -7.73
N HIS A 214 5.22 -11.34 -8.31
CA HIS A 214 4.12 -11.48 -9.27
C HIS A 214 2.74 -11.20 -8.65
N GLU A 215 2.57 -11.42 -7.35
CA GLU A 215 1.30 -11.37 -6.63
C GLU A 215 1.32 -10.46 -5.40
N THR A 216 2.52 -10.07 -4.93
CA THR A 216 2.70 -9.24 -3.74
C THR A 216 2.87 -7.77 -4.12
N TYR A 217 2.03 -6.91 -3.56
CA TYR A 217 2.07 -5.46 -3.81
C TYR A 217 2.05 -4.69 -2.50
N LEU A 218 2.89 -3.67 -2.40
CA LEU A 218 2.85 -2.70 -1.32
C LEU A 218 2.33 -1.36 -1.86
N CYS A 219 1.25 -0.86 -1.27
CA CYS A 219 0.69 0.44 -1.59
C CYS A 219 1.25 1.47 -0.61
N ASP A 220 2.20 2.29 -1.08
CA ASP A 220 2.66 3.45 -0.30
C ASP A 220 1.69 4.61 -0.50
N THR A 221 1.18 5.13 0.60
CA THR A 221 0.13 6.14 0.60
C THR A 221 0.60 7.40 1.30
N PRO A 222 1.09 8.39 0.56
CA PRO A 222 1.57 9.64 1.14
C PRO A 222 0.49 10.44 1.87
N GLY A 223 -0.79 10.18 1.60
CA GLY A 223 -1.92 10.87 2.23
C GLY A 223 -2.23 10.44 3.67
N PHE A 224 -1.72 9.31 4.13
CA PHE A 224 -1.93 8.85 5.50
C PHE A 224 -1.08 9.61 6.54
N SER A 225 0.05 10.18 6.14
CA SER A 225 0.85 11.04 7.03
C SER A 225 0.20 12.41 7.27
N SER A 226 -0.75 12.84 6.44
CA SER A 226 -1.44 14.13 6.55
C SER A 226 -2.75 14.10 7.34
N LEU A 227 -3.14 12.97 7.91
CA LEU A 227 -4.26 12.89 8.87
C LEU A 227 -4.01 13.71 10.16
N TYR A 228 -2.82 14.28 10.30
CA TYR A 228 -2.49 15.19 11.38
C TYR A 228 -3.27 16.51 11.36
N THR A 229 -3.89 16.89 10.24
CA THR A 229 -4.42 18.26 10.06
C THR A 229 -5.93 18.36 9.91
N THR A 230 -6.67 17.29 9.81
CA THR A 230 -8.13 17.37 9.91
C THR A 230 -8.57 16.90 11.29
N ALA A 231 -8.68 17.85 12.21
CA ALA A 231 -9.52 17.67 13.38
C ALA A 231 -10.88 17.18 12.87
N VAL A 232 -11.23 15.94 13.17
CA VAL A 232 -12.61 15.48 13.02
C VAL A 232 -13.41 16.36 13.97
N SER A 233 -14.14 17.33 13.44
CA SER A 233 -15.05 18.14 14.21
C SER A 233 -16.11 17.21 14.77
N TYR A 234 -16.07 16.97 16.07
CA TYR A 234 -17.06 16.20 16.84
C TYR A 234 -18.45 16.86 16.87
N THR A 235 -18.70 17.86 16.05
CA THR A 235 -19.96 18.61 16.03
C THR A 235 -21.12 17.91 15.34
N HIS A 236 -20.92 16.75 14.69
CA HIS A 236 -22.00 16.05 13.97
C HIS A 236 -22.64 14.88 14.74
N LEU A 237 -22.14 14.53 15.92
CA LEU A 237 -22.72 13.43 16.73
C LEU A 237 -23.73 13.88 17.80
N ARG A 238 -24.03 15.18 17.91
CA ARG A 238 -24.99 15.70 18.88
C ARG A 238 -26.33 16.17 18.29
N ALA A 239 -26.69 15.81 17.08
CA ALA A 239 -27.90 16.29 16.40
C ALA A 239 -29.07 15.31 16.37
N HIS A 240 -29.05 14.23 17.14
CA HIS A 240 -30.16 13.27 17.21
C HIS A 240 -30.55 12.88 18.63
N GLU A 241 -30.35 13.74 19.63
CA GLU A 241 -30.99 13.61 20.93
C GLU A 241 -31.74 14.90 21.27
N THR A 242 -32.91 15.09 20.67
CA THR A 242 -34.07 15.80 21.20
C THR A 242 -35.31 15.33 20.44
#